data_e4399c7aeff2d5116aa92dfc6e18f21c
#
_entry.id   e4399c7aeff2d5116aa92dfc6e18f21c
#
_cell.length_a   1.000
_cell.length_b   1.000
_cell.length_c   1.000
_cell.angle_alpha   90.00
_cell.angle_beta   90.00
_cell.angle_gamma   90.00
#
_symmetry.space_group_name_H-M   'P 1'
#
loop_
_entity.id
_entity.type
_entity.pdbx_description
1 polymer ?
#
loop_
_entity_poly.entity_id
_entity_poly.type
_entity_poly.pdbx_seq_one_letter_code
_entity_poly.pdbx_strand_id
1 'polypeptide(L)'
;MSGRVLVLGLGVTGRAVMDALVRRDVEVLGVDDRPGVVARACAERLAVELVEAPAPGDWPRLVGRATEVVVAPGIPDGHPLFAAAEAAGVLVLDESDLAARWDDRPRC
;
A
#
# COMPACT_ATOMS: atom_id res chain seq x y z
N MET A 1 -15.84 -8.62 -5.79
CA MET A 1 -14.46 -8.80 -6.23
C MET A 1 -13.53 -8.52 -5.08
N SER A 2 -12.67 -9.41 -4.82
CA SER A 2 -11.72 -9.20 -3.75
C SER A 2 -10.34 -9.03 -4.33
N GLY A 3 -9.65 -8.05 -3.87
CA GLY A 3 -8.27 -7.84 -4.18
C GLY A 3 -7.59 -7.41 -2.91
N ARG A 4 -6.31 -7.66 -2.82
CA ARG A 4 -5.53 -7.19 -1.69
C ARG A 4 -4.58 -6.11 -2.19
N VAL A 5 -4.60 -4.98 -1.52
CA VAL A 5 -3.73 -3.85 -1.86
C VAL A 5 -2.64 -3.75 -0.81
N LEU A 6 -1.40 -3.76 -1.26
CA LEU A 6 -0.25 -3.51 -0.40
C LEU A 6 -0.01 -2.00 -0.38
N VAL A 7 0.02 -1.41 0.80
CA VAL A 7 0.31 0.02 0.97
C VAL A 7 1.68 0.14 1.60
N LEU A 8 2.63 0.73 0.89
CA LEU A 8 3.99 0.91 1.37
C LEU A 8 4.20 2.35 1.82
N GLY A 9 4.66 2.49 3.04
CA GLY A 9 4.92 3.78 3.64
C GLY A 9 3.71 4.31 4.38
N LEU A 10 3.72 4.20 5.70
CA LEU A 10 2.56 4.52 6.53
C LEU A 10 2.73 5.86 7.25
N GLY A 11 3.20 6.85 6.51
CA GLY A 11 3.14 8.24 6.96
C GLY A 11 1.70 8.75 6.84
N VAL A 12 1.54 10.06 6.82
CA VAL A 12 0.20 10.67 6.79
C VAL A 12 -0.59 10.15 5.58
N THR A 13 0.04 10.20 4.40
CA THR A 13 -0.64 9.80 3.17
C THR A 13 -0.96 8.31 3.15
N GLY A 14 0.00 7.46 3.53
CA GLY A 14 -0.22 6.02 3.52
C GLY A 14 -1.32 5.59 4.46
N ARG A 15 -1.38 6.22 5.64
CA ARG A 15 -2.44 5.91 6.60
C ARG A 15 -3.81 6.33 6.06
N ALA A 16 -3.87 7.47 5.38
CA ALA A 16 -5.12 7.92 4.78
C ALA A 16 -5.58 6.96 3.68
N VAL A 17 -4.64 6.46 2.89
CA VAL A 17 -4.94 5.49 1.85
C VAL A 17 -5.47 4.19 2.46
N MET A 18 -4.81 3.69 3.51
CA MET A 18 -5.28 2.48 4.20
C MET A 18 -6.71 2.64 4.69
N ASP A 19 -6.98 3.76 5.34
CA ASP A 19 -8.31 4.02 5.88
C ASP A 19 -9.36 4.05 4.77
N ALA A 20 -9.06 4.72 3.67
CA ALA A 20 -9.98 4.82 2.55
C ALA A 20 -10.24 3.45 1.91
N LEU A 21 -9.21 2.63 1.79
CA LEU A 21 -9.35 1.29 1.23
C LEU A 21 -10.20 0.39 2.12
N VAL A 22 -9.97 0.44 3.42
CA VAL A 22 -10.74 -0.35 4.37
C VAL A 22 -12.21 0.05 4.33
N ARG A 23 -12.50 1.34 4.20
CA ARG A 23 -13.88 1.81 4.08
C ARG A 23 -14.57 1.31 2.82
N ARG A 24 -13.80 0.93 1.81
CA ARG A 24 -14.32 0.38 0.57
C ARG A 24 -14.33 -1.14 0.57
N ASP A 25 -14.13 -1.75 1.73
CA ASP A 25 -14.08 -3.20 1.89
C ASP A 25 -12.98 -3.87 1.08
N VAL A 26 -11.89 -3.14 0.85
CA VAL A 26 -10.71 -3.68 0.19
C VAL A 26 -9.77 -4.23 1.25
N GLU A 27 -9.28 -5.43 1.03
CA GLU A 27 -8.31 -6.04 1.93
C GLU A 27 -6.95 -5.35 1.76
N VAL A 28 -6.33 -4.97 2.88
CA VAL A 28 -5.11 -4.17 2.86
C VAL A 28 -4.00 -4.89 3.59
N LEU A 29 -2.80 -4.82 3.02
CA LEU A 29 -1.57 -5.23 3.69
C LEU A 29 -0.72 -3.97 3.85
N GLY A 30 -0.49 -3.54 5.07
CA GLY A 30 0.34 -2.37 5.34
C GLY A 30 1.80 -2.78 5.51
N VAL A 31 2.71 -2.04 4.88
CA VAL A 31 4.14 -2.30 5.00
C VAL A 31 4.86 -0.99 5.22
N ASP A 32 5.78 -0.96 6.17
CA ASP A 32 6.59 0.22 6.41
C ASP A 32 7.97 -0.23 6.87
N ASP A 33 8.99 0.37 6.28
CA ASP A 33 10.38 0.08 6.65
C ASP A 33 10.71 0.63 8.04
N ARG A 34 10.01 1.67 8.47
CA ARG A 34 10.22 2.28 9.78
C ARG A 34 8.89 2.77 10.37
N PRO A 35 8.00 1.85 10.75
CA PRO A 35 6.70 2.29 11.27
C PRO A 35 6.86 2.93 12.63
N GLY A 36 6.19 4.05 12.82
CA GLY A 36 6.11 4.70 14.12
C GLY A 36 4.92 4.21 14.91
N VAL A 37 4.75 4.78 16.10
CA VAL A 37 3.65 4.42 16.99
C VAL A 37 2.29 4.68 16.31
N VAL A 38 2.19 5.80 15.60
CA VAL A 38 0.93 6.19 14.97
C VAL A 38 0.56 5.20 13.85
N ALA A 39 1.56 4.76 13.08
CA ALA A 39 1.31 3.80 12.01
C ALA A 39 0.82 2.47 12.57
N ARG A 40 1.46 1.98 13.64
CA ARG A 40 1.04 0.74 14.29
C ARG A 40 -0.35 0.84 14.87
N ALA A 41 -0.66 1.96 15.52
CA ALA A 41 -1.98 2.17 16.09
C ALA A 41 -3.05 2.24 15.00
N CYS A 42 -2.74 2.86 13.87
CA CYS A 42 -3.66 2.94 12.76
C CYS A 42 -3.97 1.55 12.19
N ALA A 43 -2.94 0.74 11.96
CA ALA A 43 -3.12 -0.60 11.45
C ALA A 43 -3.95 -1.45 12.41
N GLU A 44 -3.69 -1.32 13.70
CA GLU A 44 -4.43 -2.06 14.71
C GLU A 44 -5.90 -1.63 14.73
N ARG A 45 -6.15 -0.32 14.68
CA ARG A 45 -7.51 0.22 14.67
C ARG A 45 -8.30 -0.26 13.47
N LEU A 46 -7.64 -0.36 12.32
CA LEU A 46 -8.29 -0.79 11.08
C LEU A 46 -8.29 -2.30 10.90
N ALA A 47 -7.69 -3.03 11.82
CA ALA A 47 -7.51 -4.49 11.74
C ALA A 47 -6.77 -4.89 10.46
N VAL A 48 -5.74 -4.14 10.11
CA VAL A 48 -4.91 -4.36 8.93
C VAL A 48 -3.62 -5.05 9.35
N GLU A 49 -3.23 -6.07 8.62
CA GLU A 49 -1.93 -6.71 8.85
C GLU A 49 -0.82 -5.72 8.54
N LEU A 50 0.14 -5.60 9.43
CA LEU A 50 1.28 -4.70 9.26
C LEU A 50 2.56 -5.51 9.23
N VAL A 51 3.35 -5.34 8.17
CA VAL A 51 4.67 -5.92 8.05
C VAL A 51 5.69 -4.82 8.26
N GLU A 52 6.59 -5.01 9.22
CA GLU A 52 7.57 -4.00 9.61
C GLU A 52 8.94 -4.39 9.09
N ALA A 53 9.60 -3.45 8.43
CA ALA A 53 11.00 -3.57 8.00
C ALA A 53 11.32 -4.91 7.33
N PRO A 54 10.60 -5.28 6.27
CA PRO A 54 10.91 -6.55 5.60
C PRO A 54 12.30 -6.53 5.00
N ALA A 55 12.96 -7.70 5.00
CA ALA A 55 14.26 -7.83 4.34
C ALA A 55 14.09 -7.71 2.84
N PRO A 56 15.15 -7.28 2.10
CA PRO A 56 15.02 -7.17 0.65
C PRO A 56 14.52 -8.43 -0.04
N GLY A 57 14.89 -9.60 0.46
CA GLY A 57 14.45 -10.87 -0.11
C GLY A 57 13.00 -11.22 0.16
N ASP A 58 12.31 -10.48 1.03
CA ASP A 58 10.91 -10.74 1.35
C ASP A 58 9.95 -10.10 0.35
N TRP A 59 10.43 -9.14 -0.44
CA TRP A 59 9.56 -8.37 -1.32
C TRP A 59 8.83 -9.19 -2.37
N PRO A 60 9.48 -10.17 -3.04
CA PRO A 60 8.74 -10.99 -4.00
C PRO A 60 7.56 -11.70 -3.36
N ARG A 61 7.72 -12.21 -2.14
CA ARG A 61 6.64 -12.88 -1.43
C ARG A 61 5.53 -11.90 -1.04
N LEU A 62 5.91 -10.73 -0.55
CA LEU A 62 4.93 -9.73 -0.13
C LEU A 62 4.12 -9.22 -1.32
N VAL A 63 4.80 -8.89 -2.41
CA VAL A 63 4.14 -8.41 -3.61
C VAL A 63 3.24 -9.50 -4.20
N GLY A 64 3.66 -10.75 -4.09
CA GLY A 64 2.86 -11.87 -4.58
C GLY A 64 1.53 -12.04 -3.85
N ARG A 65 1.41 -11.44 -2.67
CA ARG A 65 0.16 -11.48 -1.90
C ARG A 65 -0.81 -10.37 -2.30
N ALA A 66 -0.38 -9.46 -3.17
CA ALA A 66 -1.17 -8.29 -3.51
C ALA A 66 -1.60 -8.33 -4.97
N THR A 67 -2.72 -7.72 -5.26
CA THR A 67 -3.15 -7.50 -6.64
C THR A 67 -2.67 -6.16 -7.16
N GLU A 68 -2.47 -5.22 -6.25
CA GLU A 68 -1.96 -3.88 -6.56
C GLU A 68 -1.12 -3.38 -5.41
N VAL A 69 -0.21 -2.45 -5.70
CA VAL A 69 0.61 -1.81 -4.69
C VAL A 69 0.41 -0.30 -4.77
N VAL A 70 0.21 0.32 -3.63
CA VAL A 70 0.16 1.79 -3.53
C VAL A 70 1.37 2.24 -2.73
N VAL A 71 2.14 3.18 -3.28
CA VAL A 71 3.32 3.71 -2.61
C VAL A 71 3.05 5.14 -2.16
N ALA A 72 3.45 5.45 -0.94
CA ALA A 72 3.37 6.81 -0.42
C ALA A 72 4.48 7.67 -1.01
N PRO A 73 4.31 9.00 -1.00
CA PRO A 73 5.39 9.89 -1.42
C PRO A 73 6.65 9.66 -0.58
N GLY A 74 7.80 9.82 -1.19
CA GLY A 74 9.06 9.69 -0.50
C GLY A 74 9.71 8.33 -0.58
N ILE A 75 9.06 7.34 -1.17
CA ILE A 75 9.68 6.04 -1.39
C ILE A 75 10.65 6.19 -2.57
N PRO A 76 11.95 5.89 -2.36
CA PRO A 76 12.93 6.07 -3.43
C PRO A 76 12.72 5.09 -4.58
N ASP A 77 13.06 5.54 -5.79
CA ASP A 77 12.90 4.72 -7.00
C ASP A 77 13.67 3.41 -6.94
N GLY A 78 14.76 3.37 -6.20
CA GLY A 78 15.57 2.16 -6.06
C GLY A 78 15.07 1.19 -5.01
N HIS A 79 13.91 1.43 -4.43
CA HIS A 79 13.37 0.54 -3.41
C HIS A 79 13.11 -0.86 -4.01
N PRO A 80 13.46 -1.94 -3.29
CA PRO A 80 13.30 -3.29 -3.83
C PRO A 80 11.86 -3.66 -4.20
N LEU A 81 10.88 -2.93 -3.68
CA LEU A 81 9.49 -3.14 -4.05
C LEU A 81 9.28 -3.05 -5.56
N PHE A 82 9.89 -2.07 -6.23
CA PHE A 82 9.60 -1.80 -7.64
C PHE A 82 10.04 -2.96 -8.53
N ALA A 83 11.23 -3.49 -8.28
CA ALA A 83 11.70 -4.63 -9.04
C ALA A 83 10.84 -5.87 -8.79
N ALA A 84 10.44 -6.08 -7.54
CA ALA A 84 9.59 -7.22 -7.20
C ALA A 84 8.22 -7.11 -7.86
N ALA A 85 7.63 -5.91 -7.88
CA ALA A 85 6.33 -5.68 -8.50
C ALA A 85 6.40 -5.90 -10.00
N GLU A 86 7.45 -5.40 -10.63
CA GLU A 86 7.65 -5.59 -12.07
C GLU A 86 7.77 -7.07 -12.41
N ALA A 87 8.57 -7.80 -11.65
CA ALA A 87 8.75 -9.22 -11.88
C ALA A 87 7.46 -10.01 -11.69
N ALA A 88 6.60 -9.58 -10.79
CA ALA A 88 5.34 -10.26 -10.52
C ALA A 88 4.19 -9.78 -11.40
N GLY A 89 4.40 -8.73 -12.17
CA GLY A 89 3.34 -8.15 -13.00
C GLY A 89 2.28 -7.43 -12.19
N VAL A 90 2.65 -6.93 -11.01
CA VAL A 90 1.72 -6.25 -10.12
C VAL A 90 1.80 -4.74 -10.37
N LEU A 91 0.65 -4.11 -10.52
CA LEU A 91 0.57 -2.68 -10.80
C LEU A 91 0.94 -1.88 -9.56
N VAL A 92 1.80 -0.87 -9.74
CA VAL A 92 2.18 0.05 -8.67
C VAL A 92 1.57 1.41 -8.95
N LEU A 93 0.86 1.92 -7.96
CA LEU A 93 0.17 3.21 -8.05
C LEU A 93 0.70 4.14 -6.97
N ASP A 94 0.66 5.43 -7.24
CA ASP A 94 0.86 6.40 -6.18
C ASP A 94 -0.51 6.92 -5.71
N GLU A 95 -0.48 7.84 -4.76
CA GLU A 95 -1.71 8.41 -4.22
C GLU A 95 -2.54 9.08 -5.30
N SER A 96 -1.91 9.81 -6.21
CA SER A 96 -2.60 10.52 -7.26
C SER A 96 -3.32 9.57 -8.21
N ASP A 97 -2.65 8.46 -8.54
CA ASP A 97 -3.25 7.45 -9.40
C ASP A 97 -4.49 6.84 -8.76
N LEU A 98 -4.42 6.60 -7.47
CA LEU A 98 -5.54 6.01 -6.76
C LEU A 98 -6.70 6.98 -6.65
N ALA A 99 -6.42 8.23 -6.36
CA ALA A 99 -7.44 9.27 -6.28
C ALA A 99 -8.16 9.44 -7.62
N ALA A 100 -7.39 9.41 -8.72
CA ALA A 100 -7.96 9.52 -10.05
C ALA A 100 -8.88 8.34 -10.37
N ARG A 101 -8.47 7.13 -9.94
CA ARG A 101 -9.26 5.93 -10.16
C ARG A 101 -10.60 6.01 -9.43
N TRP A 102 -10.59 6.58 -8.21
CA TRP A 102 -11.80 6.66 -7.39
C TRP A 102 -12.72 7.81 -7.79
N ASP A 103 -12.24 8.74 -8.59
CA ASP A 103 -13.00 9.91 -8.96
C ASP A 103 -13.78 9.60 -10.24
N ASP A 104 -14.86 8.83 -10.08
CA ASP A 104 -15.69 8.40 -11.18
C ASP A 104 -16.95 9.25 -11.33
N ARG A 105 -17.01 10.37 -10.60
CA ARG A 105 -18.16 11.25 -10.70
C ARG A 105 -18.11 12.03 -12.01
N PRO A 106 -19.28 12.32 -12.57
CA PRO A 106 -19.29 13.15 -13.77
C PRO A 106 -18.60 14.49 -13.54
N ARG A 107 -17.82 14.89 -14.50
CA ARG A 107 -17.14 16.18 -14.46
C ARG A 107 -17.98 17.20 -15.18
N CYS A 108 -18.29 18.27 -14.50
CA CYS A 108 -19.10 19.32 -15.08
C CYS A 108 -18.29 20.55 -15.37
#